data_292c4aac289047973d625a2a97af34ca
#
_entry.id   292c4aac289047973d625a2a97af34ca
#
_cell.length_a   1.000
_cell.length_b   1.000
_cell.length_c   1.000
_cell.angle_alpha   90.00
_cell.angle_beta   90.00
_cell.angle_gamma   90.00
#
_symmetry.space_group_name_H-M   'P 1'
#
loop_
_entity.id
_entity.type
_entity.pdbx_description
1 polymer ?
#
loop_
_entity_poly.entity_id
_entity_poly.type
_entity_poly.pdbx_seq_one_letter_code
_entity_poly.pdbx_strand_id
1 'polypeptide(L)'
;MRKVTFILGALLLLLTACAPEETGYKWREEWDSGQPGGGGDDTPGLPEIKGKPRYVWVDAAANFSYYANDAAYIAEDCKRIAAMGFTDLVVDVRPTSGDVLFTSAVAPPCLKCAAWVNGKYRWVERTATFDYLAAFIEAGHAAGLRVNAGINTMVGGYHSAIGDVGMLYDHPERKSWGAVDNLAAGLTNTMDDADTGPRFLDPANADVQAFLLTLLGELAGYEGLDGIVLDRCRYDDYNLDAGYTDAAKAAFATYLGDEPSAWPVMPKGQTYVPSNPSTLQRNWLTFRCKVIHDFVAAAAAKVHEVNKDVRFGVYVGAWFSDYYRSGVNWTSEKYDLKKNESTYKWVPTGYQKTGFADQLDFIFLGAYAGKDSIHGSTEWTMEGFAKLGAQRLCGVVPFAAGPDIGNATGFENGKQEALLPDIVKTMLSTCDGGMFIFDLCHIRMFDYWDAFKTSIDQYLETL
;
A
#
# COMPACT_ATOMS: atom_id res chain seq x y z
N MET A 1 10.72 -32.23 8.04
CA MET A 1 9.33 -32.66 8.03
C MET A 1 8.82 -32.84 9.46
N ARG A 2 8.15 -31.85 10.01
CA ARG A 2 7.40 -31.96 11.28
C ARG A 2 5.97 -31.58 10.99
N LYS A 3 5.08 -32.52 11.08
CA LYS A 3 3.64 -32.33 10.95
C LYS A 3 3.15 -31.60 12.20
N VAL A 4 2.50 -30.45 12.00
CA VAL A 4 1.77 -29.74 13.05
C VAL A 4 0.31 -30.10 12.92
N THR A 5 -0.22 -30.80 13.92
CA THR A 5 -1.63 -31.18 14.02
C THR A 5 -2.40 -29.99 14.59
N PHE A 6 -3.34 -29.46 13.81
CA PHE A 6 -4.28 -28.44 14.29
C PHE A 6 -5.43 -29.10 15.04
N ILE A 7 -5.64 -28.67 16.28
CA ILE A 7 -6.83 -29.00 17.08
C ILE A 7 -7.86 -27.90 16.81
N LEU A 8 -8.99 -28.28 16.19
CA LEU A 8 -10.17 -27.42 16.01
C LEU A 8 -10.87 -27.26 17.36
N GLY A 9 -10.79 -26.06 17.95
CA GLY A 9 -11.67 -25.65 19.05
C GLY A 9 -12.69 -24.65 18.54
N ALA A 10 -13.92 -25.09 18.30
CA ALA A 10 -15.02 -24.20 17.97
C ALA A 10 -15.43 -23.42 19.23
N LEU A 11 -15.11 -22.12 19.27
CA LEU A 11 -15.62 -21.20 20.29
C LEU A 11 -16.59 -20.23 19.61
N LEU A 12 -17.87 -20.39 19.91
CA LEU A 12 -18.95 -19.48 19.52
C LEU A 12 -18.77 -18.18 20.34
N LEU A 13 -18.13 -17.17 19.80
CA LEU A 13 -18.06 -15.84 20.38
C LEU A 13 -19.21 -15.00 19.84
N LEU A 14 -20.08 -14.55 20.74
CA LEU A 14 -21.08 -13.51 20.50
C LEU A 14 -20.34 -12.23 20.10
N LEU A 15 -20.35 -11.96 18.80
CA LEU A 15 -19.81 -10.75 18.18
C LEU A 15 -20.80 -9.60 18.43
N THR A 16 -20.58 -8.80 19.45
CA THR A 16 -21.03 -7.40 19.40
C THR A 16 -20.02 -6.63 18.56
N ALA A 17 -20.02 -6.90 17.26
CA ALA A 17 -19.34 -6.07 16.27
C ALA A 17 -19.96 -4.69 16.28
N CYS A 18 -19.19 -3.65 16.00
CA CYS A 18 -19.73 -2.38 15.53
C CYS A 18 -20.64 -2.68 14.34
N ALA A 19 -21.93 -2.84 14.59
CA ALA A 19 -22.89 -2.84 13.51
C ALA A 19 -22.84 -1.44 12.90
N PRO A 20 -22.75 -1.28 11.59
CA PRO A 20 -22.95 0.02 11.01
C PRO A 20 -24.37 0.45 11.38
N GLU A 21 -24.52 1.49 12.22
CA GLU A 21 -25.75 2.27 12.18
C GLU A 21 -25.89 2.73 10.72
N GLU A 22 -27.11 2.73 10.17
CA GLU A 22 -27.43 3.26 8.85
C GLU A 22 -27.29 4.80 8.85
N THR A 23 -26.13 5.29 9.22
CA THR A 23 -25.72 6.66 9.00
C THR A 23 -24.96 6.65 7.70
N GLY A 24 -25.64 7.08 6.64
CA GLY A 24 -25.03 7.30 5.31
C GLY A 24 -23.72 8.05 5.50
N TYR A 25 -22.66 7.48 4.98
CA TYR A 25 -21.33 8.10 5.09
C TYR A 25 -21.37 9.48 4.44
N LYS A 26 -20.80 10.51 5.09
CA LYS A 26 -20.68 11.85 4.51
C LYS A 26 -20.08 11.82 3.12
N TRP A 27 -19.08 10.93 2.88
CA TRP A 27 -18.48 10.76 1.55
C TRP A 27 -19.45 10.20 0.50
N ARG A 28 -20.46 9.40 0.91
CA ARG A 28 -21.50 8.90 0.01
C ARG A 28 -22.37 10.04 -0.49
N GLU A 29 -22.71 10.98 0.40
CA GLU A 29 -23.46 12.19 0.02
C GLU A 29 -22.55 13.14 -0.78
N GLU A 30 -21.26 13.29 -0.43
CA GLU A 30 -20.29 14.08 -1.19
C GLU A 30 -19.88 13.40 -2.49
N TRP A 31 -19.79 12.08 -2.53
CA TRP A 31 -19.53 11.30 -3.75
C TRP A 31 -20.76 11.26 -4.68
N ASP A 32 -21.97 11.09 -4.15
CA ASP A 32 -23.22 11.15 -4.90
C ASP A 32 -23.63 12.60 -5.22
N SER A 33 -23.20 13.60 -4.43
CA SER A 33 -23.43 15.03 -4.63
C SER A 33 -22.28 15.77 -5.30
N GLY A 34 -21.12 15.14 -5.44
CA GLY A 34 -19.87 15.70 -5.98
C GLY A 34 -19.83 15.85 -7.50
N GLN A 35 -20.94 16.26 -8.10
CA GLN A 35 -20.85 17.04 -9.32
C GLN A 35 -20.39 18.44 -8.93
N PRO A 36 -19.31 18.98 -9.48
CA PRO A 36 -18.90 20.35 -9.23
C PRO A 36 -20.03 21.28 -9.63
N GLY A 37 -20.60 21.98 -8.67
CA GLY A 37 -21.51 23.08 -8.94
C GLY A 37 -20.79 24.10 -9.81
N GLY A 38 -21.23 24.25 -11.04
CA GLY A 38 -20.99 25.25 -12.05
C GLY A 38 -19.94 26.33 -11.81
N GLY A 39 -18.74 26.08 -12.29
CA GLY A 39 -17.79 27.09 -12.74
C GLY A 39 -17.26 26.58 -14.08
N GLY A 40 -17.63 27.24 -15.17
CA GLY A 40 -17.32 26.76 -16.51
C GLY A 40 -15.82 26.69 -16.77
N ASP A 41 -15.30 25.49 -16.76
CA ASP A 41 -14.08 25.10 -17.41
C ASP A 41 -14.46 23.89 -18.26
N ASP A 42 -14.22 23.96 -19.57
CA ASP A 42 -14.65 22.98 -20.58
C ASP A 42 -13.81 21.68 -20.55
N THR A 43 -13.29 21.27 -19.39
CA THR A 43 -12.71 19.94 -19.23
C THR A 43 -13.87 18.94 -19.12
N PRO A 44 -14.00 17.98 -20.06
CA PRO A 44 -15.06 16.96 -19.95
C PRO A 44 -14.87 16.22 -18.63
N GLY A 45 -15.84 16.30 -17.73
CA GLY A 45 -15.86 15.53 -16.50
C GLY A 45 -15.71 14.04 -16.82
N LEU A 46 -14.99 13.29 -15.95
CA LEU A 46 -14.89 11.85 -16.08
C LEU A 46 -16.31 11.23 -16.04
N PRO A 47 -16.57 10.16 -16.80
CA PRO A 47 -17.89 9.53 -16.81
C PRO A 47 -18.25 9.01 -15.42
N GLU A 48 -19.54 9.09 -15.09
CA GLU A 48 -20.09 8.49 -13.88
C GLU A 48 -19.81 6.98 -13.86
N ILE A 49 -19.31 6.49 -12.74
CA ILE A 49 -18.95 5.08 -12.58
C ILE A 49 -20.22 4.28 -12.27
N LYS A 50 -20.54 3.32 -13.13
CA LYS A 50 -21.56 2.31 -12.81
C LYS A 50 -20.99 1.31 -11.79
N GLY A 51 -21.64 1.18 -10.63
CA GLY A 51 -21.21 0.31 -9.54
C GLY A 51 -20.02 0.84 -8.76
N LYS A 52 -19.30 -0.06 -8.08
CA LYS A 52 -18.15 0.29 -7.24
C LYS A 52 -16.86 0.49 -8.05
N PRO A 53 -15.88 1.27 -7.55
CA PRO A 53 -14.57 1.43 -8.17
C PRO A 53 -13.85 0.09 -8.39
N ARG A 54 -13.15 0.00 -9.49
CA ARG A 54 -12.36 -1.17 -9.90
C ARG A 54 -11.00 -0.68 -10.34
N TYR A 55 -10.01 -0.89 -9.47
CA TYR A 55 -8.66 -0.42 -9.67
C TYR A 55 -7.78 -1.51 -10.27
N VAL A 56 -6.84 -1.14 -11.14
CA VAL A 56 -5.73 -2.00 -11.55
C VAL A 56 -4.41 -1.32 -11.20
N TRP A 57 -3.52 -2.06 -10.56
CA TRP A 57 -2.19 -1.58 -10.19
C TRP A 57 -1.25 -1.69 -11.39
N VAL A 58 -0.46 -0.67 -11.61
CA VAL A 58 0.61 -0.61 -12.64
C VAL A 58 1.94 -0.50 -11.90
N ASP A 59 2.50 -1.65 -11.49
CA ASP A 59 3.83 -1.69 -10.87
C ASP A 59 4.88 -1.18 -11.84
N ALA A 60 5.74 -0.25 -11.39
CA ALA A 60 6.71 0.40 -12.25
C ALA A 60 7.73 -0.61 -12.81
N ALA A 61 8.33 -1.45 -11.97
CA ALA A 61 9.38 -2.38 -12.38
C ALA A 61 8.84 -3.46 -13.33
N ALA A 62 7.66 -4.00 -13.05
CA ALA A 62 7.04 -5.04 -13.86
C ALA A 62 6.58 -4.55 -15.24
N ASN A 63 6.22 -3.26 -15.34
CA ASN A 63 5.70 -2.68 -16.59
C ASN A 63 6.70 -1.71 -17.25
N PHE A 64 7.90 -1.49 -16.69
CA PHE A 64 8.85 -0.48 -17.17
C PHE A 64 9.27 -0.66 -18.63
N SER A 65 9.45 -1.90 -19.07
CA SER A 65 9.84 -2.21 -20.45
C SER A 65 8.79 -1.80 -21.50
N TYR A 66 7.55 -1.63 -21.10
CA TYR A 66 6.46 -1.21 -21.98
C TYR A 66 6.28 0.31 -22.00
N TYR A 67 6.40 0.96 -20.83
CA TYR A 67 5.95 2.34 -20.67
C TYR A 67 7.06 3.37 -20.54
N ALA A 68 8.26 2.95 -20.11
CA ALA A 68 9.35 3.89 -19.81
C ALA A 68 9.67 4.85 -20.98
N ASN A 69 9.54 4.37 -22.22
CA ASN A 69 9.93 5.11 -23.44
C ASN A 69 8.81 5.25 -24.48
N ASP A 70 7.58 4.84 -24.15
CA ASP A 70 6.50 4.79 -25.15
C ASP A 70 5.16 5.29 -24.57
N ALA A 71 4.89 6.59 -24.76
CA ALA A 71 3.63 7.22 -24.36
C ALA A 71 2.43 6.71 -25.20
N ALA A 72 2.66 6.30 -26.45
CA ALA A 72 1.58 5.75 -27.27
C ALA A 72 1.12 4.39 -26.73
N TYR A 73 2.03 3.57 -26.21
CA TYR A 73 1.70 2.31 -25.58
C TYR A 73 0.92 2.51 -24.26
N ILE A 74 1.25 3.57 -23.49
CA ILE A 74 0.45 3.99 -22.33
C ILE A 74 -0.99 4.26 -22.77
N ALA A 75 -1.18 5.05 -23.82
CA ALA A 75 -2.51 5.42 -24.30
C ALA A 75 -3.31 4.22 -24.87
N GLU A 76 -2.64 3.27 -25.51
CA GLU A 76 -3.27 2.02 -25.99
C GLU A 76 -3.75 1.16 -24.82
N ASP A 77 -2.92 0.96 -23.81
CA ASP A 77 -3.26 0.14 -22.66
C ASP A 77 -4.32 0.79 -21.77
N CYS A 78 -4.33 2.11 -21.58
CA CYS A 78 -5.42 2.79 -20.88
C CYS A 78 -6.79 2.51 -21.53
N LYS A 79 -6.88 2.56 -22.87
CA LYS A 79 -8.10 2.19 -23.59
C LYS A 79 -8.48 0.73 -23.37
N ARG A 80 -7.50 -0.17 -23.40
CA ARG A 80 -7.71 -1.60 -23.18
C ARG A 80 -8.18 -1.91 -21.77
N ILE A 81 -7.62 -1.25 -20.76
CA ILE A 81 -8.01 -1.35 -19.35
C ILE A 81 -9.44 -0.86 -19.15
N ALA A 82 -9.78 0.30 -19.71
CA ALA A 82 -11.15 0.84 -19.67
C ALA A 82 -12.15 -0.11 -20.36
N ALA A 83 -11.78 -0.70 -21.48
CA ALA A 83 -12.61 -1.67 -22.20
C ALA A 83 -12.89 -2.96 -21.43
N MET A 84 -12.02 -3.33 -20.47
CA MET A 84 -12.30 -4.43 -19.51
C MET A 84 -13.31 -4.04 -18.43
N GLY A 85 -13.61 -2.76 -18.27
CA GLY A 85 -14.53 -2.25 -17.25
C GLY A 85 -13.84 -1.81 -15.94
N PHE A 86 -12.51 -1.70 -15.90
CA PHE A 86 -11.82 -0.98 -14.82
C PHE A 86 -12.17 0.50 -14.86
N THR A 87 -12.10 1.16 -13.73
CA THR A 87 -12.48 2.57 -13.57
C THR A 87 -11.33 3.44 -13.11
N ASP A 88 -10.28 2.83 -12.54
CA ASP A 88 -9.18 3.53 -11.90
C ASP A 88 -7.85 2.82 -12.17
N LEU A 89 -6.79 3.60 -12.33
CA LEU A 89 -5.41 3.14 -12.31
C LEU A 89 -4.77 3.51 -10.98
N VAL A 90 -3.90 2.64 -10.46
CA VAL A 90 -2.88 3.00 -9.48
C VAL A 90 -1.53 2.86 -10.15
N VAL A 91 -0.93 3.97 -10.55
CA VAL A 91 0.32 4.01 -11.29
C VAL A 91 1.47 4.22 -10.33
N ASP A 92 2.36 3.23 -10.19
CA ASP A 92 3.58 3.39 -9.40
C ASP A 92 4.52 4.38 -10.09
N VAL A 93 4.69 5.55 -9.49
CA VAL A 93 5.53 6.64 -10.00
C VAL A 93 6.78 6.86 -9.16
N ARG A 94 6.97 6.07 -8.13
CA ARG A 94 8.19 6.01 -7.32
C ARG A 94 8.51 4.56 -7.00
N PRO A 95 9.22 3.87 -7.92
CA PRO A 95 9.61 2.48 -7.72
C PRO A 95 10.53 2.30 -6.51
N THR A 96 10.87 1.06 -6.19
CA THR A 96 11.72 0.70 -5.04
C THR A 96 13.13 1.27 -5.09
N SER A 97 13.56 1.89 -6.19
CA SER A 97 14.78 2.70 -6.24
C SER A 97 14.68 3.99 -5.40
N GLY A 98 13.48 4.48 -5.14
CA GLY A 98 13.27 5.77 -4.49
C GLY A 98 13.40 6.98 -5.42
N ASP A 99 13.79 6.76 -6.68
CA ASP A 99 13.76 7.74 -7.77
C ASP A 99 12.32 7.90 -8.27
N VAL A 100 12.06 8.97 -9.04
CA VAL A 100 10.68 9.28 -9.44
C VAL A 100 10.48 9.27 -10.95
N LEU A 101 9.25 8.95 -11.38
CA LEU A 101 8.79 8.92 -12.76
C LEU A 101 7.89 10.13 -13.08
N PHE A 102 8.08 11.21 -12.36
CA PHE A 102 7.40 12.49 -12.55
C PHE A 102 8.40 13.62 -12.33
N THR A 103 8.04 14.85 -12.72
CA THR A 103 8.93 16.00 -12.53
C THR A 103 8.96 16.41 -11.06
N SER A 104 10.14 16.35 -10.43
CA SER A 104 10.36 16.72 -9.04
C SER A 104 11.57 17.64 -8.89
N ALA A 105 11.50 18.59 -7.97
CA ALA A 105 12.63 19.44 -7.60
C ALA A 105 13.50 18.83 -6.49
N VAL A 106 13.00 17.81 -5.78
CA VAL A 106 13.66 17.24 -4.58
C VAL A 106 14.13 15.79 -4.76
N ALA A 107 13.51 15.04 -5.68
CA ALA A 107 13.86 13.65 -5.94
C ALA A 107 14.52 13.47 -7.32
N PRO A 108 15.51 12.57 -7.46
CA PRO A 108 16.13 12.28 -8.76
C PRO A 108 15.16 11.55 -9.69
N PRO A 109 15.25 11.77 -11.01
CA PRO A 109 14.45 11.05 -11.98
C PRO A 109 14.88 9.59 -12.09
N CYS A 110 13.92 8.68 -12.22
CA CYS A 110 14.19 7.27 -12.49
C CYS A 110 14.63 7.07 -13.95
N LEU A 111 15.94 6.99 -14.17
CA LEU A 111 16.53 6.82 -15.49
C LEU A 111 16.75 5.36 -15.88
N LYS A 112 16.66 4.43 -14.94
CA LYS A 112 16.74 2.98 -15.19
C LYS A 112 16.00 2.22 -14.09
N CYS A 113 15.47 1.06 -14.43
CA CYS A 113 14.84 0.15 -13.48
C CYS A 113 15.33 -1.29 -13.73
N ALA A 114 15.46 -2.07 -12.65
CA ALA A 114 15.63 -3.51 -12.73
C ALA A 114 14.28 -4.14 -13.06
N ALA A 115 13.92 -4.15 -14.33
CA ALA A 115 12.62 -4.59 -14.80
C ALA A 115 12.58 -6.10 -15.06
N TRP A 116 11.40 -6.70 -14.84
CA TRP A 116 11.14 -8.10 -15.19
C TRP A 116 10.83 -8.22 -16.69
N VAL A 117 11.74 -8.82 -17.44
CA VAL A 117 11.62 -8.96 -18.89
C VAL A 117 11.87 -10.41 -19.30
N ASN A 118 10.88 -11.07 -19.88
CA ASN A 118 10.98 -12.46 -20.35
C ASN A 118 11.53 -13.44 -19.29
N GLY A 119 10.98 -13.38 -18.08
CA GLY A 119 11.34 -14.30 -16.99
C GLY A 119 12.67 -14.00 -16.30
N LYS A 120 13.26 -12.82 -16.50
CA LYS A 120 14.53 -12.39 -15.88
C LYS A 120 14.52 -10.92 -15.55
N TYR A 121 15.18 -10.53 -14.48
CA TYR A 121 15.51 -9.13 -14.21
C TYR A 121 16.57 -8.64 -15.19
N ARG A 122 16.31 -7.47 -15.79
CA ARG A 122 17.24 -6.76 -16.68
C ARG A 122 17.16 -5.28 -16.42
N TRP A 123 18.29 -4.58 -16.64
CA TRP A 123 18.25 -3.13 -16.71
C TRP A 123 17.47 -2.68 -17.94
N VAL A 124 16.48 -1.86 -17.73
CA VAL A 124 15.79 -1.09 -18.78
C VAL A 124 16.05 0.38 -18.52
N GLU A 125 16.62 1.08 -19.51
CA GLU A 125 16.89 2.50 -19.42
C GLU A 125 15.69 3.31 -19.91
N ARG A 126 15.46 4.44 -19.27
CA ARG A 126 14.50 5.45 -19.69
C ARG A 126 15.23 6.60 -20.34
N THR A 127 15.02 6.77 -21.64
CA THR A 127 15.60 7.83 -22.47
C THR A 127 14.55 8.84 -22.95
N ALA A 128 13.28 8.55 -22.73
CA ALA A 128 12.16 9.42 -23.08
C ALA A 128 12.19 10.72 -22.26
N THR A 129 11.74 11.78 -22.88
CA THR A 129 11.67 13.14 -22.30
C THR A 129 10.26 13.54 -21.85
N PHE A 130 9.23 12.74 -22.17
CA PHE A 130 7.88 12.99 -21.68
C PHE A 130 7.78 12.73 -20.17
N ASP A 131 6.91 13.48 -19.49
CA ASP A 131 6.58 13.19 -18.09
C ASP A 131 5.69 11.95 -18.02
N TYR A 132 6.17 10.93 -17.30
CA TYR A 132 5.50 9.62 -17.23
C TYR A 132 4.13 9.70 -16.55
N LEU A 133 4.05 10.43 -15.43
CA LEU A 133 2.78 10.59 -14.71
C LEU A 133 1.78 11.41 -15.54
N ALA A 134 2.22 12.52 -16.12
CA ALA A 134 1.38 13.35 -16.98
C ALA A 134 0.83 12.55 -18.18
N ALA A 135 1.65 11.68 -18.79
CA ALA A 135 1.20 10.81 -19.89
C ALA A 135 0.12 9.82 -19.44
N PHE A 136 0.23 9.26 -18.22
CA PHE A 136 -0.82 8.41 -17.67
C PHE A 136 -2.11 9.18 -17.33
N ILE A 137 -1.98 10.40 -16.77
CA ILE A 137 -3.15 11.25 -16.48
C ILE A 137 -3.90 11.57 -17.77
N GLU A 138 -3.20 12.07 -18.80
CA GLU A 138 -3.80 12.40 -20.09
C GLU A 138 -4.47 11.17 -20.74
N ALA A 139 -3.74 10.06 -20.83
CA ALA A 139 -4.23 8.85 -21.47
C ALA A 139 -5.36 8.17 -20.67
N GLY A 140 -5.27 8.15 -19.35
CA GLY A 140 -6.28 7.59 -18.46
C GLY A 140 -7.58 8.37 -18.57
N HIS A 141 -7.54 9.69 -18.45
CA HIS A 141 -8.71 10.56 -18.58
C HIS A 141 -9.34 10.47 -19.98
N ALA A 142 -8.52 10.44 -21.03
CA ALA A 142 -9.03 10.25 -22.40
C ALA A 142 -9.73 8.89 -22.59
N ALA A 143 -9.40 7.88 -21.78
CA ALA A 143 -10.06 6.59 -21.76
C ALA A 143 -11.21 6.49 -20.72
N GLY A 144 -11.47 7.54 -19.94
CA GLY A 144 -12.49 7.56 -18.88
C GLY A 144 -12.06 6.87 -17.57
N LEU A 145 -10.76 6.75 -17.34
CA LEU A 145 -10.17 6.19 -16.11
C LEU A 145 -9.68 7.31 -15.20
N ARG A 146 -9.86 7.16 -13.89
CA ARG A 146 -9.16 7.99 -12.90
C ARG A 146 -7.74 7.47 -12.70
N VAL A 147 -6.82 8.39 -12.42
CA VAL A 147 -5.40 8.08 -12.25
C VAL A 147 -4.93 8.44 -10.84
N ASN A 148 -4.51 7.44 -10.09
CA ASN A 148 -3.96 7.59 -8.75
C ASN A 148 -2.45 7.29 -8.82
N ALA A 149 -1.62 8.18 -8.28
CA ALA A 149 -0.18 7.99 -8.21
C ALA A 149 0.18 7.11 -7.00
N GLY A 150 0.78 5.95 -7.24
CA GLY A 150 1.35 5.08 -6.20
C GLY A 150 2.81 5.42 -5.93
N ILE A 151 3.24 5.44 -4.67
CA ILE A 151 4.64 5.61 -4.31
C ILE A 151 5.11 4.58 -3.29
N ASN A 152 6.29 3.99 -3.49
CA ASN A 152 6.97 3.19 -2.47
C ASN A 152 7.59 4.13 -1.42
N THR A 153 6.85 4.44 -0.35
CA THR A 153 7.07 5.59 0.53
C THR A 153 8.40 5.52 1.28
N MET A 154 8.61 4.49 2.10
CA MET A 154 9.79 4.36 2.95
C MET A 154 10.88 3.51 2.29
N VAL A 155 11.09 3.68 0.98
CA VAL A 155 12.15 2.99 0.23
C VAL A 155 12.99 4.01 -0.53
N GLY A 156 14.30 3.85 -0.54
CA GLY A 156 15.24 4.78 -1.18
C GLY A 156 16.31 4.12 -2.04
N GLY A 157 16.22 2.81 -2.28
CA GLY A 157 17.17 2.07 -3.11
C GLY A 157 16.80 0.60 -3.24
N TYR A 158 17.44 -0.08 -4.18
CA TYR A 158 17.26 -1.51 -4.41
C TYR A 158 18.60 -2.20 -4.70
N HIS A 159 18.92 -3.24 -3.91
CA HIS A 159 20.04 -4.15 -4.17
C HIS A 159 19.54 -5.38 -4.91
N SER A 160 20.12 -5.70 -6.04
CA SER A 160 19.74 -6.86 -6.84
C SER A 160 20.94 -7.64 -7.35
N ALA A 161 20.70 -8.87 -7.81
CA ALA A 161 21.74 -9.70 -8.42
C ALA A 161 22.38 -9.08 -9.67
N ILE A 162 21.75 -8.06 -10.28
CA ILE A 162 22.28 -7.34 -11.46
C ILE A 162 22.87 -5.97 -11.09
N GLY A 163 22.93 -5.63 -9.80
CA GLY A 163 23.55 -4.40 -9.29
C GLY A 163 22.59 -3.54 -8.49
N ASP A 164 23.10 -2.40 -8.05
CA ASP A 164 22.44 -1.46 -7.17
C ASP A 164 21.83 -0.29 -7.96
N VAL A 165 20.73 0.26 -7.45
CA VAL A 165 20.07 1.41 -8.05
C VAL A 165 19.36 2.24 -7.00
N GLY A 166 19.28 3.54 -7.23
CA GLY A 166 18.39 4.45 -6.56
C GLY A 166 19.04 5.46 -5.64
N MET A 167 18.20 6.30 -5.09
CA MET A 167 18.53 7.52 -4.38
C MET A 167 19.63 7.35 -3.32
N LEU A 168 19.56 6.30 -2.49
CA LEU A 168 20.56 6.09 -1.43
C LEU A 168 21.95 5.68 -1.97
N TYR A 169 22.01 5.03 -3.14
CA TYR A 169 23.26 4.67 -3.80
C TYR A 169 23.87 5.84 -4.55
N ASP A 170 23.03 6.68 -5.16
CA ASP A 170 23.49 7.84 -5.93
C ASP A 170 23.83 9.03 -5.01
N HIS A 171 23.30 9.03 -3.76
CA HIS A 171 23.49 10.07 -2.75
C HIS A 171 24.05 9.50 -1.44
N PRO A 172 25.36 9.12 -1.39
CA PRO A 172 25.97 8.49 -0.22
C PRO A 172 25.92 9.38 1.05
N GLU A 173 25.79 10.69 0.90
CA GLU A 173 25.57 11.63 2.01
C GLU A 173 24.24 11.38 2.73
N ARG A 174 23.28 10.72 2.09
CA ARG A 174 21.99 10.30 2.65
C ARG A 174 22.02 8.91 3.31
N LYS A 175 23.19 8.30 3.49
CA LYS A 175 23.29 6.97 4.16
C LYS A 175 22.60 6.96 5.53
N SER A 176 22.64 8.07 6.27
CA SER A 176 21.97 8.22 7.57
C SER A 176 20.43 8.23 7.49
N TRP A 177 19.86 8.35 6.29
CA TRP A 177 18.42 8.20 6.05
C TRP A 177 17.98 6.73 5.99
N GLY A 178 18.93 5.82 5.72
CA GLY A 178 18.67 4.39 5.64
C GLY A 178 18.33 3.80 7.01
N ALA A 179 17.41 2.84 7.00
CA ALA A 179 17.08 2.05 8.18
C ALA A 179 18.31 1.35 8.75
N VAL A 180 18.27 1.05 10.05
CA VAL A 180 19.26 0.20 10.72
C VAL A 180 18.53 -0.95 11.37
N ASP A 181 18.96 -2.17 11.05
CA ASP A 181 18.30 -3.39 11.46
C ASP A 181 19.23 -4.25 12.33
N ASN A 182 18.64 -5.01 13.27
CA ASN A 182 19.37 -5.84 14.22
C ASN A 182 19.66 -7.22 13.61
N LEU A 183 20.56 -7.27 12.64
CA LEU A 183 20.89 -8.47 11.86
C LEU A 183 21.95 -9.36 12.53
N ALA A 184 22.36 -10.41 11.84
CA ALA A 184 23.33 -11.37 12.35
C ALA A 184 24.67 -10.71 12.74
N ALA A 185 25.10 -9.71 12.01
CA ALA A 185 26.32 -8.94 12.27
C ALA A 185 26.18 -7.88 13.39
N GLY A 186 24.97 -7.66 13.91
CA GLY A 186 24.61 -6.57 14.83
C GLY A 186 23.76 -5.52 14.15
N LEU A 187 23.77 -4.29 14.66
CA LEU A 187 23.08 -3.16 14.04
C LEU A 187 23.72 -2.84 12.70
N THR A 188 22.99 -3.09 11.63
CA THR A 188 23.46 -2.99 10.24
C THR A 188 22.60 -1.97 9.50
N ASN A 189 23.23 -0.97 8.89
CA ASN A 189 22.51 -0.05 8.02
C ASN A 189 22.04 -0.80 6.76
N THR A 190 20.85 -0.50 6.29
CA THR A 190 20.26 -1.14 5.09
C THR A 190 21.17 -1.08 3.87
N MET A 191 22.04 -0.06 3.75
CA MET A 191 23.02 0.08 2.66
C MET A 191 24.23 -0.87 2.80
N ASP A 192 24.44 -1.44 3.96
CA ASP A 192 25.52 -2.40 4.24
C ASP A 192 25.00 -3.84 4.31
N ASP A 193 23.70 -4.04 4.15
CA ASP A 193 23.06 -5.36 4.11
C ASP A 193 23.37 -6.05 2.78
N ALA A 194 23.81 -7.32 2.85
CA ALA A 194 24.16 -8.13 1.70
C ALA A 194 22.95 -8.81 1.03
N ASP A 195 21.82 -8.84 1.71
CA ASP A 195 20.62 -9.47 1.16
C ASP A 195 20.01 -8.64 0.03
N THR A 196 19.53 -9.31 -1.02
CA THR A 196 18.85 -8.65 -2.12
C THR A 196 17.49 -8.14 -1.66
N GLY A 197 17.13 -6.91 -2.09
CA GLY A 197 15.85 -6.33 -1.73
C GLY A 197 15.88 -4.79 -1.69
N PRO A 198 14.75 -4.20 -1.31
CA PRO A 198 14.64 -2.75 -1.16
C PRO A 198 15.48 -2.24 0.01
N ARG A 199 15.99 -1.04 -0.11
CA ARG A 199 16.71 -0.30 0.92
C ARG A 199 15.76 0.68 1.58
N PHE A 200 15.30 0.31 2.78
CA PHE A 200 14.33 1.12 3.51
C PHE A 200 14.95 2.38 4.10
N LEU A 201 14.14 3.43 4.13
CA LEU A 201 14.42 4.67 4.86
C LEU A 201 13.93 4.51 6.31
N ASP A 202 14.53 5.27 7.23
CA ASP A 202 14.09 5.30 8.62
C ASP A 202 12.83 6.19 8.77
N PRO A 203 11.66 5.63 9.09
CA PRO A 203 10.45 6.41 9.29
C PRO A 203 10.53 7.43 10.44
N ALA A 204 11.40 7.22 11.43
CA ALA A 204 11.57 8.13 12.56
C ALA A 204 12.55 9.29 12.27
N ASN A 205 13.22 9.30 11.12
CA ASN A 205 14.13 10.35 10.72
C ASN A 205 13.35 11.58 10.20
N ALA A 206 13.52 12.73 10.85
CA ALA A 206 12.83 13.95 10.50
C ALA A 206 13.15 14.47 9.08
N ASP A 207 14.40 14.30 8.61
CA ASP A 207 14.79 14.71 7.27
C ASP A 207 14.12 13.85 6.20
N VAL A 208 13.97 12.53 6.46
CA VAL A 208 13.21 11.60 5.60
C VAL A 208 11.76 12.03 5.52
N GLN A 209 11.12 12.31 6.66
CA GLN A 209 9.73 12.77 6.68
C GLN A 209 9.55 14.10 5.93
N ALA A 210 10.43 15.09 6.16
CA ALA A 210 10.38 16.37 5.48
C ALA A 210 10.54 16.23 3.95
N PHE A 211 11.48 15.38 3.50
CA PHE A 211 11.67 15.07 2.09
C PHE A 211 10.40 14.46 1.47
N LEU A 212 9.83 13.45 2.11
CA LEU A 212 8.64 12.77 1.61
C LEU A 212 7.41 13.68 1.60
N LEU A 213 7.23 14.53 2.62
CA LEU A 213 6.14 15.52 2.64
C LEU A 213 6.28 16.56 1.52
N THR A 214 7.51 16.99 1.20
CA THR A 214 7.76 17.87 0.06
C THR A 214 7.39 17.19 -1.25
N LEU A 215 7.82 15.93 -1.42
CA LEU A 215 7.52 15.13 -2.60
C LEU A 215 6.01 14.93 -2.79
N LEU A 216 5.27 14.66 -1.71
CA LEU A 216 3.81 14.54 -1.75
C LEU A 216 3.12 15.86 -2.12
N GLY A 217 3.67 16.99 -1.67
CA GLY A 217 3.20 18.31 -2.12
C GLY A 217 3.41 18.52 -3.61
N GLU A 218 4.53 18.09 -4.18
CA GLU A 218 4.77 18.16 -5.63
C GLU A 218 3.76 17.28 -6.39
N LEU A 219 3.53 16.04 -5.94
CA LEU A 219 2.53 15.15 -6.54
C LEU A 219 1.12 15.71 -6.49
N ALA A 220 0.69 16.24 -5.34
CA ALA A 220 -0.65 16.84 -5.19
C ALA A 220 -0.87 18.05 -6.10
N GLY A 221 0.20 18.68 -6.57
CA GLY A 221 0.16 19.78 -7.53
C GLY A 221 0.01 19.36 -9.00
N TYR A 222 0.02 18.06 -9.32
CA TYR A 222 -0.17 17.62 -10.70
C TYR A 222 -1.60 17.85 -11.16
N GLU A 223 -1.73 18.56 -12.27
CA GLU A 223 -3.04 18.82 -12.89
C GLU A 223 -3.71 17.52 -13.32
N GLY A 224 -4.96 17.35 -12.92
CA GLY A 224 -5.75 16.17 -13.25
C GLY A 224 -5.41 14.90 -12.45
N LEU A 225 -4.53 14.95 -11.45
CA LEU A 225 -4.30 13.79 -10.59
C LEU A 225 -5.52 13.54 -9.69
N ASP A 226 -6.06 12.32 -9.70
CA ASP A 226 -7.27 11.96 -8.94
C ASP A 226 -6.98 11.47 -7.52
N GLY A 227 -5.78 10.95 -7.28
CA GLY A 227 -5.41 10.46 -5.95
C GLY A 227 -3.93 10.11 -5.79
N ILE A 228 -3.52 9.95 -4.54
CA ILE A 228 -2.19 9.50 -4.14
C ILE A 228 -2.32 8.30 -3.22
N VAL A 229 -1.52 7.26 -3.45
CA VAL A 229 -1.49 6.02 -2.65
C VAL A 229 -0.09 5.79 -2.10
N LEU A 230 0.02 5.72 -0.79
CA LEU A 230 1.26 5.31 -0.13
C LEU A 230 1.35 3.79 -0.09
N ASP A 231 2.29 3.20 -0.82
CA ASP A 231 2.75 1.83 -0.59
C ASP A 231 4.02 1.84 0.27
N ARG A 232 4.32 0.72 0.94
CA ARG A 232 5.49 0.55 1.82
C ARG A 232 5.68 1.71 2.82
N CYS A 233 4.58 2.30 3.28
CA CYS A 233 4.60 3.30 4.36
C CYS A 233 4.74 2.57 5.71
N ARG A 234 5.92 2.02 5.97
CA ARG A 234 6.21 1.12 7.09
C ARG A 234 7.70 0.96 7.34
N TYR A 235 8.05 0.34 8.45
CA TYR A 235 9.42 -0.12 8.71
C TYR A 235 9.80 -1.28 7.78
N ASP A 236 11.08 -1.61 7.75
CA ASP A 236 11.67 -2.67 6.94
C ASP A 236 11.02 -4.05 7.16
N ASP A 237 11.18 -4.93 6.20
CA ASP A 237 10.67 -6.31 6.18
C ASP A 237 11.29 -7.18 7.30
N TYR A 238 12.37 -6.74 7.96
CA TYR A 238 12.90 -7.37 9.17
C TYR A 238 12.01 -7.20 10.41
N ASN A 239 10.89 -6.47 10.29
CA ASN A 239 9.81 -6.41 11.28
C ASN A 239 10.28 -5.93 12.66
N LEU A 240 10.34 -6.83 13.67
CA LEU A 240 10.73 -6.46 15.03
C LEU A 240 12.23 -6.17 15.18
N ASP A 241 13.04 -6.65 14.25
CA ASP A 241 14.46 -6.35 14.16
C ASP A 241 14.78 -5.04 13.43
N ALA A 242 13.77 -4.33 12.87
CA ALA A 242 13.94 -3.11 12.11
C ALA A 242 13.79 -1.82 12.92
N GLY A 243 14.49 -0.75 12.45
CA GLY A 243 14.29 0.63 12.88
C GLY A 243 15.13 1.07 14.07
N TYR A 244 16.37 0.60 14.19
CA TYR A 244 17.25 0.89 15.32
C TYR A 244 18.33 1.95 15.00
N THR A 245 17.97 3.01 14.27
CA THR A 245 18.85 4.14 14.01
C THR A 245 19.07 5.00 15.26
N ASP A 246 20.08 5.87 15.22
CA ASP A 246 20.29 6.87 16.28
C ASP A 246 19.14 7.90 16.32
N ALA A 247 18.58 8.26 15.14
CA ALA A 247 17.41 9.14 15.05
C ALA A 247 16.18 8.50 15.74
N ALA A 248 15.90 7.23 15.45
CA ALA A 248 14.82 6.48 16.09
C ALA A 248 15.05 6.34 17.61
N LYS A 249 16.29 6.13 18.07
CA LYS A 249 16.62 6.09 19.49
C LYS A 249 16.31 7.41 20.19
N ALA A 250 16.75 8.52 19.62
CA ALA A 250 16.51 9.85 20.16
C ALA A 250 15.00 10.22 20.18
N ALA A 251 14.28 9.89 19.12
CA ALA A 251 12.83 10.09 19.05
C ALA A 251 12.10 9.20 20.08
N PHE A 252 12.54 7.97 20.27
CA PHE A 252 11.98 7.06 21.27
C PHE A 252 12.27 7.52 22.70
N ALA A 253 13.49 8.01 22.98
CA ALA A 253 13.81 8.63 24.27
C ALA A 253 12.88 9.83 24.58
N THR A 254 12.63 10.67 23.59
CA THR A 254 11.66 11.77 23.70
C THR A 254 10.24 11.27 24.00
N TYR A 255 9.80 10.20 23.32
CA TYR A 255 8.51 9.57 23.58
C TYR A 255 8.38 8.97 24.98
N LEU A 256 9.48 8.38 25.50
CA LEU A 256 9.52 7.83 26.86
C LEU A 256 9.61 8.94 27.95
N GLY A 257 10.18 10.09 27.63
CA GLY A 257 10.63 11.09 28.58
C GLY A 257 11.92 10.73 29.32
N ASP A 258 12.62 9.69 28.88
CA ASP A 258 13.87 9.19 29.45
C ASP A 258 14.63 8.32 28.42
N GLU A 259 15.93 8.04 28.63
CA GLU A 259 16.69 7.13 27.81
C GLU A 259 16.15 5.69 27.90
N PRO A 260 16.06 4.97 26.77
CA PRO A 260 15.62 3.58 26.78
C PRO A 260 16.62 2.70 27.56
N SER A 261 16.13 1.94 28.53
CA SER A 261 16.95 1.08 29.39
C SER A 261 17.61 -0.11 28.64
N ALA A 262 17.25 -0.36 27.40
CA ALA A 262 17.87 -1.31 26.47
C ALA A 262 17.76 -0.84 25.03
N TRP A 263 18.83 -1.03 24.26
CA TRP A 263 18.87 -0.76 22.81
C TRP A 263 19.77 -1.78 22.11
N PRO A 264 19.32 -2.55 21.13
CA PRO A 264 17.93 -2.65 20.62
C PRO A 264 16.92 -3.08 21.69
N VAL A 265 15.64 -2.67 21.50
CA VAL A 265 14.58 -2.94 22.48
C VAL A 265 14.08 -4.39 22.41
N MET A 266 13.97 -4.91 21.17
CA MET A 266 13.55 -6.30 20.96
C MET A 266 14.76 -7.21 20.88
N PRO A 267 14.70 -8.44 21.47
CA PRO A 267 15.73 -9.43 21.26
C PRO A 267 15.85 -9.78 19.79
N LYS A 268 17.08 -9.92 19.31
CA LYS A 268 17.37 -10.29 17.92
C LYS A 268 16.70 -11.60 17.52
N GLY A 269 16.19 -11.63 16.29
CA GLY A 269 15.49 -12.80 15.73
C GLY A 269 14.13 -13.06 16.36
N GLN A 270 13.58 -12.09 17.06
CA GLN A 270 12.25 -12.18 17.66
C GLN A 270 11.18 -12.06 16.58
N THR A 271 10.64 -13.18 16.10
CA THR A 271 9.64 -13.20 15.05
C THR A 271 8.27 -12.67 15.50
N TYR A 272 7.87 -12.98 16.75
CA TYR A 272 6.58 -12.58 17.31
C TYR A 272 6.76 -11.81 18.61
N VAL A 273 5.81 -10.94 18.92
CA VAL A 273 5.79 -10.26 20.23
C VAL A 273 5.67 -11.32 21.33
N PRO A 274 6.51 -11.26 22.38
CA PRO A 274 6.40 -12.16 23.51
C PRO A 274 4.98 -12.16 24.11
N SER A 275 4.52 -13.26 24.65
CA SER A 275 3.20 -13.36 25.30
C SER A 275 3.04 -12.38 26.46
N ASN A 276 4.13 -12.02 27.13
CA ASN A 276 4.19 -11.01 28.18
C ASN A 276 5.37 -10.04 27.96
N PRO A 277 5.26 -9.11 26.99
CA PRO A 277 6.33 -8.17 26.72
C PRO A 277 6.51 -7.19 27.88
N SER A 278 7.76 -6.74 28.08
CA SER A 278 8.08 -5.70 29.06
C SER A 278 7.39 -4.38 28.71
N THR A 279 7.34 -3.45 29.66
CA THR A 279 6.82 -2.09 29.42
C THR A 279 7.60 -1.39 28.31
N LEU A 280 8.93 -1.53 28.29
CA LEU A 280 9.79 -0.95 27.24
C LEU A 280 9.44 -1.50 25.86
N GLN A 281 9.24 -2.82 25.73
CA GLN A 281 8.85 -3.46 24.47
C GLN A 281 7.46 -3.00 23.99
N ARG A 282 6.47 -2.88 24.90
CA ARG A 282 5.14 -2.33 24.57
C ARG A 282 5.23 -0.89 24.08
N ASN A 283 6.03 -0.07 24.76
CA ASN A 283 6.26 1.32 24.37
C ASN A 283 6.92 1.42 23.01
N TRP A 284 7.92 0.57 22.72
CA TRP A 284 8.60 0.54 21.42
C TRP A 284 7.64 0.19 20.26
N LEU A 285 6.84 -0.86 20.43
CA LEU A 285 5.83 -1.25 19.43
C LEU A 285 4.81 -0.13 19.19
N THR A 286 4.34 0.51 20.26
CA THR A 286 3.39 1.62 20.18
C THR A 286 4.03 2.86 19.52
N PHE A 287 5.27 3.17 19.89
CA PHE A 287 6.03 4.29 19.31
C PHE A 287 6.18 4.12 17.79
N ARG A 288 6.58 2.93 17.32
CA ARG A 288 6.72 2.68 15.88
C ARG A 288 5.41 2.90 15.13
N CYS A 289 4.30 2.40 15.66
CA CYS A 289 2.98 2.64 15.08
C CYS A 289 2.59 4.13 15.13
N LYS A 290 2.96 4.84 16.21
CA LYS A 290 2.73 6.29 16.30
C LYS A 290 3.54 7.07 15.27
N VAL A 291 4.78 6.70 15.00
CA VAL A 291 5.62 7.34 13.97
C VAL A 291 4.95 7.26 12.60
N ILE A 292 4.46 6.07 12.23
CA ILE A 292 3.74 5.88 10.95
C ILE A 292 2.41 6.65 10.95
N HIS A 293 1.63 6.58 12.04
CA HIS A 293 0.38 7.33 12.17
C HIS A 293 0.61 8.84 11.98
N ASP A 294 1.57 9.41 12.70
CA ASP A 294 1.85 10.84 12.63
C ASP A 294 2.32 11.27 11.24
N PHE A 295 3.13 10.45 10.58
CA PHE A 295 3.54 10.69 9.20
C PHE A 295 2.35 10.63 8.23
N VAL A 296 1.47 9.62 8.34
CA VAL A 296 0.28 9.52 7.49
C VAL A 296 -0.65 10.72 7.67
N ALA A 297 -0.86 11.16 8.91
CA ALA A 297 -1.66 12.36 9.21
C ALA A 297 -1.04 13.63 8.60
N ALA A 298 0.28 13.79 8.72
CA ALA A 298 0.99 14.92 8.11
C ALA A 298 0.96 14.87 6.58
N ALA A 299 1.05 13.68 6.00
CA ALA A 299 0.97 13.45 4.55
C ALA A 299 -0.42 13.80 4.00
N ALA A 300 -1.49 13.33 4.64
CA ALA A 300 -2.88 13.69 4.29
C ALA A 300 -3.08 15.22 4.36
N ALA A 301 -2.66 15.84 5.46
CA ALA A 301 -2.75 17.29 5.61
C ALA A 301 -1.97 18.04 4.52
N LYS A 302 -0.76 17.54 4.15
CA LYS A 302 0.06 18.17 3.10
C LYS A 302 -0.56 18.04 1.71
N VAL A 303 -1.12 16.90 1.38
CA VAL A 303 -1.81 16.68 0.09
C VAL A 303 -3.01 17.62 -0.01
N HIS A 304 -3.89 17.66 1.00
CA HIS A 304 -5.08 18.50 0.99
C HIS A 304 -4.79 20.00 1.13
N GLU A 305 -3.64 20.38 1.74
CA GLU A 305 -3.16 21.78 1.73
C GLU A 305 -2.89 22.26 0.29
N VAL A 306 -2.28 21.40 -0.53
CA VAL A 306 -1.91 21.73 -1.92
C VAL A 306 -3.12 21.59 -2.85
N ASN A 307 -3.86 20.49 -2.74
CA ASN A 307 -5.03 20.23 -3.57
C ASN A 307 -6.04 19.35 -2.79
N LYS A 308 -7.14 19.95 -2.38
CA LYS A 308 -8.21 19.29 -1.60
C LYS A 308 -8.99 18.24 -2.40
N ASP A 309 -8.90 18.29 -3.73
CA ASP A 309 -9.65 17.40 -4.64
C ASP A 309 -8.85 16.13 -4.97
N VAL A 310 -7.55 16.09 -4.66
CA VAL A 310 -6.72 14.88 -4.75
C VAL A 310 -6.98 14.01 -3.52
N ARG A 311 -7.52 12.82 -3.74
CA ARG A 311 -7.79 11.85 -2.67
C ARG A 311 -6.49 11.24 -2.16
N PHE A 312 -6.41 11.02 -0.85
CA PHE A 312 -5.24 10.46 -0.21
C PHE A 312 -5.53 9.09 0.42
N GLY A 313 -4.75 8.08 0.06
CA GLY A 313 -4.92 6.72 0.54
C GLY A 313 -3.61 5.99 0.82
N VAL A 314 -3.72 4.83 1.45
CA VAL A 314 -2.59 3.94 1.78
C VAL A 314 -2.93 2.52 1.33
N TYR A 315 -1.93 1.79 0.81
CA TYR A 315 -1.99 0.35 0.64
C TYR A 315 -1.36 -0.35 1.84
N VAL A 316 -2.03 -1.37 2.34
CA VAL A 316 -1.52 -2.28 3.37
C VAL A 316 -1.92 -3.72 3.07
N GLY A 317 -1.13 -4.69 3.55
CA GLY A 317 -1.58 -6.08 3.57
C GLY A 317 -2.70 -6.27 4.59
N ALA A 318 -3.74 -7.00 4.19
CA ALA A 318 -4.87 -7.29 5.08
C ALA A 318 -4.50 -8.24 6.24
N TRP A 319 -3.33 -8.88 6.18
CA TRP A 319 -2.77 -9.71 7.26
C TRP A 319 -2.21 -8.84 8.39
N PHE A 320 -3.09 -8.29 9.19
CA PHE A 320 -2.76 -7.42 10.33
C PHE A 320 -1.80 -8.09 11.32
N SER A 321 -1.84 -9.41 11.42
CA SER A 321 -0.95 -10.23 12.25
C SER A 321 0.54 -10.02 11.99
N ASP A 322 0.92 -9.54 10.81
CA ASP A 322 2.30 -9.21 10.45
C ASP A 322 2.56 -7.71 10.41
N TYR A 323 1.59 -6.91 9.93
CA TYR A 323 1.77 -5.48 9.68
C TYR A 323 2.09 -4.67 10.94
N TYR A 324 1.48 -4.98 12.10
CA TYR A 324 1.81 -4.29 13.35
C TYR A 324 3.29 -4.47 13.74
N ARG A 325 3.92 -5.58 13.32
CA ARG A 325 5.35 -5.84 13.55
C ARG A 325 6.25 -4.93 12.72
N SER A 326 5.77 -4.44 11.60
CA SER A 326 6.44 -3.42 10.76
C SER A 326 6.03 -1.99 11.13
N GLY A 327 5.50 -1.77 12.35
CA GLY A 327 5.12 -0.44 12.85
C GLY A 327 3.85 0.12 12.22
N VAL A 328 2.96 -0.72 11.72
CA VAL A 328 1.73 -0.28 11.06
C VAL A 328 0.50 -0.71 11.84
N ASN A 329 -0.27 0.26 12.29
CA ASN A 329 -1.62 0.05 12.80
C ASN A 329 -2.62 0.73 11.84
N TRP A 330 -3.12 -0.02 10.85
CA TRP A 330 -4.04 0.48 9.85
C TRP A 330 -5.52 0.44 10.27
N THR A 331 -5.79 0.16 11.56
CA THR A 331 -7.16 0.16 12.08
C THR A 331 -7.66 1.57 12.31
N SER A 332 -8.99 1.72 12.48
CA SER A 332 -9.55 2.96 13.02
C SER A 332 -9.18 3.15 14.49
N GLU A 333 -9.08 4.40 14.95
CA GLU A 333 -8.95 4.74 16.37
C GLU A 333 -10.15 4.27 17.20
N LYS A 334 -11.28 3.94 16.56
CA LYS A 334 -12.48 3.38 17.21
C LYS A 334 -12.32 1.88 17.50
N TYR A 335 -11.36 1.18 16.87
CA TYR A 335 -11.16 -0.24 17.02
C TYR A 335 -10.17 -0.57 18.13
N ASP A 336 -10.66 -1.04 19.27
CA ASP A 336 -9.83 -1.46 20.40
C ASP A 336 -9.38 -2.92 20.20
N LEU A 337 -8.16 -3.11 19.70
CA LEU A 337 -7.55 -4.43 19.49
C LEU A 337 -7.56 -5.30 20.74
N LYS A 338 -7.26 -4.72 21.92
CA LYS A 338 -7.19 -5.44 23.19
C LYS A 338 -8.54 -5.99 23.61
N LYS A 339 -9.62 -5.26 23.30
CA LYS A 339 -10.98 -5.64 23.61
C LYS A 339 -11.53 -6.65 22.60
N ASN A 340 -11.26 -6.43 21.32
CA ASN A 340 -11.91 -7.15 20.23
C ASN A 340 -11.13 -8.41 19.81
N GLU A 341 -9.80 -8.46 19.98
CA GLU A 341 -8.97 -9.58 19.53
C GLU A 341 -8.06 -10.10 20.66
N SER A 342 -8.30 -11.32 21.09
CA SER A 342 -7.57 -11.92 22.22
C SER A 342 -6.06 -12.09 21.97
N THR A 343 -5.65 -12.17 20.72
CA THR A 343 -4.24 -12.27 20.29
C THR A 343 -3.44 -11.02 20.67
N TYR A 344 -4.09 -9.85 20.71
CA TYR A 344 -3.43 -8.55 20.95
C TYR A 344 -3.59 -8.04 22.39
N LYS A 345 -3.75 -8.95 23.38
CA LYS A 345 -3.81 -8.56 24.81
C LYS A 345 -2.58 -7.83 25.32
N TRP A 346 -1.47 -7.93 24.61
CA TRP A 346 -0.20 -7.26 24.94
C TRP A 346 -0.26 -5.73 24.70
N VAL A 347 -1.15 -5.22 23.85
CA VAL A 347 -1.22 -3.79 23.54
C VAL A 347 -1.56 -2.98 24.79
N PRO A 348 -0.93 -1.81 24.99
CA PRO A 348 -1.24 -0.93 26.11
C PRO A 348 -2.59 -0.24 25.91
N THR A 349 -3.12 0.35 26.99
CA THR A 349 -4.28 1.22 26.89
C THR A 349 -3.96 2.43 26.00
N GLY A 350 -4.84 2.75 25.07
CA GLY A 350 -4.65 3.86 24.14
C GLY A 350 -3.91 3.50 22.86
N TYR A 351 -3.50 2.24 22.67
CA TYR A 351 -2.83 1.77 21.43
C TYR A 351 -3.66 2.06 20.16
N GLN A 352 -5.00 1.98 20.25
CA GLN A 352 -5.89 2.29 19.11
C GLN A 352 -5.69 3.71 18.56
N LYS A 353 -5.13 4.64 19.36
CA LYS A 353 -4.79 6.01 18.92
C LYS A 353 -3.62 6.08 17.94
N THR A 354 -2.96 4.96 17.69
CA THR A 354 -1.96 4.83 16.62
C THR A 354 -2.57 4.31 15.32
N GLY A 355 -3.87 4.04 15.30
CA GLY A 355 -4.59 3.67 14.09
C GLY A 355 -4.75 4.88 13.17
N PHE A 356 -4.45 4.72 11.87
CA PHE A 356 -4.44 5.84 10.94
C PHE A 356 -5.59 5.85 9.92
N ALA A 357 -6.50 4.86 9.95
CA ALA A 357 -7.60 4.80 8.98
C ALA A 357 -8.45 6.09 8.95
N ASP A 358 -8.62 6.74 10.11
CA ASP A 358 -9.40 7.98 10.27
C ASP A 358 -8.77 9.20 9.57
N GLN A 359 -7.54 9.07 9.03
CA GLN A 359 -6.80 10.13 8.33
C GLN A 359 -6.93 10.04 6.80
N LEU A 360 -7.62 9.01 6.28
CA LEU A 360 -7.58 8.63 4.87
C LEU A 360 -8.92 8.91 4.18
N ASP A 361 -8.87 9.18 2.87
CA ASP A 361 -10.05 9.24 1.99
C ASP A 361 -10.42 7.85 1.47
N PHE A 362 -9.46 6.93 1.35
CA PHE A 362 -9.65 5.53 0.98
C PHE A 362 -8.47 4.67 1.43
N ILE A 363 -8.64 3.35 1.50
CA ILE A 363 -7.55 2.41 1.83
C ILE A 363 -7.63 1.15 0.98
N PHE A 364 -6.47 0.65 0.57
CA PHE A 364 -6.33 -0.64 -0.09
C PHE A 364 -5.87 -1.71 0.88
N LEU A 365 -6.55 -2.86 0.88
CA LEU A 365 -6.24 -4.02 1.69
C LEU A 365 -5.83 -5.20 0.79
N GLY A 366 -4.53 -5.55 0.77
CA GLY A 366 -4.03 -6.70 0.02
C GLY A 366 -4.64 -8.00 0.54
N ALA A 367 -5.57 -8.58 -0.19
CA ALA A 367 -6.20 -9.86 0.13
C ALA A 367 -5.45 -11.03 -0.57
N TYR A 368 -4.13 -11.12 -0.36
CA TYR A 368 -3.21 -12.01 -1.07
C TYR A 368 -3.29 -13.46 -0.55
N ALA A 369 -4.48 -14.04 -0.59
CA ALA A 369 -4.69 -15.45 -0.28
C ALA A 369 -4.46 -16.33 -1.53
N GLY A 370 -4.16 -17.62 -1.31
CA GLY A 370 -3.99 -18.57 -2.40
C GLY A 370 -5.27 -18.84 -3.18
N LYS A 371 -5.13 -19.38 -4.40
CA LYS A 371 -6.25 -19.66 -5.33
C LYS A 371 -7.40 -20.49 -4.74
N ASP A 372 -7.09 -21.38 -3.80
CA ASP A 372 -8.06 -22.27 -3.14
C ASP A 372 -8.69 -21.65 -1.88
N SER A 373 -8.43 -20.35 -1.62
CA SER A 373 -8.81 -19.64 -0.39
C SER A 373 -9.58 -18.35 -0.69
N ILE A 374 -10.53 -18.39 -1.64
CA ILE A 374 -11.37 -17.23 -1.98
C ILE A 374 -12.35 -16.94 -0.85
N HIS A 375 -13.11 -17.94 -0.39
CA HIS A 375 -14.15 -17.78 0.61
C HIS A 375 -13.70 -18.12 2.02
N GLY A 376 -14.26 -17.43 3.00
CA GLY A 376 -14.02 -17.68 4.42
C GLY A 376 -14.29 -16.49 5.31
N SER A 377 -13.93 -16.64 6.61
CA SER A 377 -14.12 -15.59 7.62
C SER A 377 -12.86 -15.30 8.43
N THR A 378 -11.75 -15.92 8.10
CA THR A 378 -10.46 -15.78 8.80
C THR A 378 -9.41 -15.14 7.90
N GLU A 379 -8.34 -14.60 8.47
CA GLU A 379 -7.16 -14.22 7.71
C GLU A 379 -6.70 -15.39 6.83
N TRP A 380 -6.06 -15.09 5.70
CA TRP A 380 -5.60 -16.01 4.65
C TRP A 380 -6.74 -16.63 3.80
N THR A 381 -7.94 -16.04 3.86
CA THR A 381 -8.93 -16.17 2.80
C THR A 381 -9.25 -14.77 2.25
N MET A 382 -9.51 -14.62 0.94
CA MET A 382 -9.74 -13.30 0.34
C MET A 382 -10.95 -12.60 0.96
N GLU A 383 -12.06 -13.32 1.08
CA GLU A 383 -13.28 -12.82 1.71
C GLU A 383 -13.08 -12.54 3.21
N GLY A 384 -12.32 -13.39 3.91
CA GLY A 384 -12.03 -13.22 5.34
C GLY A 384 -11.15 -12.00 5.60
N PHE A 385 -10.14 -11.74 4.75
CA PHE A 385 -9.36 -10.51 4.80
C PHE A 385 -10.24 -9.27 4.66
N ALA A 386 -11.16 -9.24 3.69
CA ALA A 386 -12.07 -8.12 3.49
C ALA A 386 -13.04 -7.94 4.67
N LYS A 387 -13.62 -9.03 5.19
CA LYS A 387 -14.53 -8.99 6.37
C LYS A 387 -13.84 -8.48 7.63
N LEU A 388 -12.63 -8.96 7.91
CA LEU A 388 -11.83 -8.49 9.06
C LEU A 388 -11.37 -7.04 8.85
N GLY A 389 -11.06 -6.67 7.60
CA GLY A 389 -10.77 -5.28 7.22
C GLY A 389 -11.92 -4.36 7.56
N ALA A 390 -13.13 -4.68 7.13
CA ALA A 390 -14.33 -3.90 7.43
C ALA A 390 -14.56 -3.72 8.95
N GLN A 391 -14.33 -4.78 9.74
CA GLN A 391 -14.45 -4.70 11.21
C GLN A 391 -13.40 -3.74 11.80
N ARG A 392 -12.14 -3.85 11.38
CA ARG A 392 -11.01 -3.05 11.91
C ARG A 392 -11.08 -1.60 11.50
N LEU A 393 -11.65 -1.32 10.33
CA LEU A 393 -11.84 0.04 9.84
C LEU A 393 -13.06 0.75 10.47
N CYS A 394 -13.98 0.03 11.09
CA CYS A 394 -15.18 0.59 11.77
C CYS A 394 -15.99 1.55 10.86
N GLY A 395 -15.91 1.41 9.54
CA GLY A 395 -16.61 2.24 8.60
C GLY A 395 -16.18 3.72 8.55
N VAL A 396 -14.99 4.07 9.00
CA VAL A 396 -14.49 5.46 8.97
C VAL A 396 -13.91 5.85 7.61
N VAL A 397 -13.54 4.85 6.80
CA VAL A 397 -12.94 5.04 5.49
C VAL A 397 -13.44 3.96 4.53
N PRO A 398 -13.78 4.29 3.27
CA PRO A 398 -14.08 3.29 2.27
C PRO A 398 -12.83 2.48 1.93
N PHE A 399 -12.97 1.16 1.74
CA PHE A 399 -11.85 0.31 1.41
C PHE A 399 -12.09 -0.56 0.19
N ALA A 400 -11.05 -0.73 -0.62
CA ALA A 400 -10.99 -1.73 -1.67
C ALA A 400 -10.05 -2.85 -1.25
N ALA A 401 -10.45 -4.10 -1.43
CA ALA A 401 -9.55 -5.23 -1.27
C ALA A 401 -9.32 -5.92 -2.61
N GLY A 402 -8.18 -6.61 -2.72
CA GLY A 402 -7.88 -7.30 -3.96
C GLY A 402 -6.76 -8.33 -3.85
N PRO A 403 -6.74 -9.33 -4.76
CA PRO A 403 -5.75 -10.37 -4.80
C PRO A 403 -4.46 -9.93 -5.49
N ASP A 404 -3.38 -10.67 -5.22
CA ASP A 404 -2.24 -10.80 -6.13
C ASP A 404 -2.50 -11.99 -7.05
N ILE A 405 -2.74 -11.69 -8.33
CA ILE A 405 -3.11 -12.70 -9.33
C ILE A 405 -1.92 -13.36 -10.04
N GLY A 406 -0.71 -13.09 -9.57
CA GLY A 406 0.52 -13.60 -10.18
C GLY A 406 1.50 -14.23 -9.21
N ASN A 407 1.58 -13.73 -7.96
CA ASN A 407 2.55 -14.24 -6.98
C ASN A 407 1.90 -14.98 -5.82
N ALA A 408 0.59 -14.79 -5.57
CA ALA A 408 -0.09 -15.54 -4.52
C ALA A 408 -0.15 -17.04 -4.86
N THR A 409 -0.13 -17.87 -3.82
CA THR A 409 -0.03 -19.34 -3.94
C THR A 409 -1.05 -19.93 -4.92
N GLY A 410 -0.56 -20.56 -5.97
CA GLY A 410 -1.35 -21.21 -7.03
C GLY A 410 -1.75 -20.32 -8.19
N PHE A 411 -1.38 -19.01 -8.14
CA PHE A 411 -1.59 -18.08 -9.27
C PHE A 411 -0.36 -17.99 -10.19
N GLU A 412 0.80 -18.44 -9.77
CA GLU A 412 2.09 -18.25 -10.45
C GLU A 412 2.16 -18.88 -11.85
N ASN A 413 1.29 -19.82 -12.14
CA ASN A 413 1.26 -20.52 -13.43
C ASN A 413 0.30 -19.94 -14.47
N GLY A 414 -0.49 -18.90 -14.10
CA GLY A 414 -1.40 -18.20 -15.01
C GLY A 414 -2.56 -19.02 -15.58
N LYS A 415 -3.06 -20.02 -14.85
CA LYS A 415 -4.15 -20.91 -15.29
C LYS A 415 -5.40 -20.78 -14.45
N GLN A 416 -5.72 -19.53 -14.02
CA GLN A 416 -6.76 -19.28 -13.03
C GLN A 416 -7.91 -18.43 -13.56
N GLU A 417 -8.12 -18.32 -14.86
CA GLU A 417 -9.19 -17.52 -15.48
C GLU A 417 -10.57 -17.90 -14.93
N ALA A 418 -10.80 -19.19 -14.69
CA ALA A 418 -12.08 -19.68 -14.18
C ALA A 418 -12.42 -19.19 -12.77
N LEU A 419 -11.44 -18.70 -12.00
CA LEU A 419 -11.64 -18.17 -10.64
C LEU A 419 -11.97 -16.68 -10.64
N LEU A 420 -11.65 -15.94 -11.70
CA LEU A 420 -11.78 -14.48 -11.74
C LEU A 420 -13.22 -13.99 -11.53
N PRO A 421 -14.28 -14.62 -12.09
CA PRO A 421 -15.64 -14.18 -11.83
C PRO A 421 -16.02 -14.25 -10.34
N ASP A 422 -15.58 -15.30 -9.66
CA ASP A 422 -15.86 -15.48 -8.23
C ASP A 422 -15.07 -14.51 -7.36
N ILE A 423 -13.81 -14.27 -7.69
CA ILE A 423 -12.95 -13.28 -7.03
C ILE A 423 -13.53 -11.87 -7.16
N VAL A 424 -13.84 -11.44 -8.39
CA VAL A 424 -14.42 -10.11 -8.68
C VAL A 424 -15.72 -9.92 -7.91
N LYS A 425 -16.64 -10.89 -7.99
CA LYS A 425 -17.90 -10.86 -7.25
C LYS A 425 -17.68 -10.80 -5.74
N THR A 426 -16.78 -11.61 -5.20
CA THR A 426 -16.51 -11.66 -3.76
C THR A 426 -15.96 -10.33 -3.26
N MET A 427 -14.96 -9.75 -3.92
CA MET A 427 -14.38 -8.47 -3.52
C MET A 427 -15.40 -7.33 -3.63
N LEU A 428 -16.09 -7.20 -4.75
CA LEU A 428 -17.07 -6.13 -4.97
C LEU A 428 -18.31 -6.25 -4.08
N SER A 429 -18.68 -7.46 -3.63
CA SER A 429 -19.78 -7.62 -2.67
C SER A 429 -19.38 -7.31 -1.22
N THR A 430 -18.11 -7.51 -0.86
CA THR A 430 -17.66 -7.40 0.53
C THR A 430 -17.08 -6.02 0.86
N CYS A 431 -16.41 -5.36 -0.11
CA CYS A 431 -15.75 -4.08 0.08
C CYS A 431 -16.62 -2.92 -0.38
N ASP A 432 -16.75 -1.87 0.41
CA ASP A 432 -17.55 -0.68 0.09
C ASP A 432 -16.84 0.29 -0.88
N GLY A 433 -15.52 0.40 -0.80
CA GLY A 433 -14.68 1.21 -1.70
C GLY A 433 -14.26 0.51 -2.99
N GLY A 434 -14.81 -0.69 -3.30
CA GLY A 434 -14.53 -1.38 -4.56
C GLY A 434 -13.53 -2.53 -4.45
N MET A 435 -12.84 -2.80 -5.56
CA MET A 435 -11.77 -3.82 -5.60
C MET A 435 -10.54 -3.29 -6.31
N PHE A 436 -9.38 -3.90 -6.05
CA PHE A 436 -8.19 -3.69 -6.89
C PHE A 436 -7.60 -5.03 -7.34
N ILE A 437 -6.79 -4.99 -8.39
CA ILE A 437 -6.01 -6.14 -8.88
C ILE A 437 -4.54 -5.78 -8.87
N PHE A 438 -3.72 -6.60 -8.23
CA PHE A 438 -2.27 -6.56 -8.32
C PHE A 438 -1.80 -7.73 -9.20
N ASP A 439 -1.27 -7.53 -10.42
CA ASP A 439 -1.17 -6.24 -11.10
C ASP A 439 -1.34 -6.40 -12.62
N LEU A 440 -1.23 -5.31 -13.37
CA LEU A 440 -1.42 -5.29 -14.83
C LEU A 440 -0.43 -6.20 -15.58
N CYS A 441 0.81 -6.36 -15.10
CA CYS A 441 1.77 -7.23 -15.77
C CYS A 441 1.30 -8.68 -15.80
N HIS A 442 0.60 -9.14 -14.77
CA HIS A 442 0.04 -10.49 -14.71
C HIS A 442 -1.19 -10.65 -15.60
N ILE A 443 -2.04 -9.60 -15.71
CA ILE A 443 -3.14 -9.60 -16.70
C ILE A 443 -2.57 -9.81 -18.10
N ARG A 444 -1.49 -9.10 -18.43
CA ARG A 444 -0.80 -9.21 -19.72
C ARG A 444 -0.09 -10.56 -19.90
N MET A 445 0.66 -10.99 -18.90
CA MET A 445 1.47 -12.20 -18.93
C MET A 445 0.63 -13.47 -19.14
N PHE A 446 -0.54 -13.49 -18.50
CA PHE A 446 -1.43 -14.65 -18.49
C PHE A 446 -2.62 -14.50 -19.44
N ASP A 447 -2.67 -13.41 -20.20
CA ASP A 447 -3.74 -13.08 -21.15
C ASP A 447 -5.15 -13.07 -20.52
N TYR A 448 -5.27 -12.48 -19.32
CA TYR A 448 -6.53 -12.41 -18.56
C TYR A 448 -7.49 -11.29 -19.01
N TRP A 449 -7.24 -10.63 -20.14
CA TRP A 449 -8.00 -9.48 -20.60
C TRP A 449 -9.51 -9.79 -20.76
N ASP A 450 -9.84 -10.81 -21.51
CA ASP A 450 -11.23 -11.20 -21.77
C ASP A 450 -11.90 -11.80 -20.52
N ALA A 451 -11.12 -12.47 -19.69
CA ALA A 451 -11.61 -13.07 -18.44
C ALA A 451 -12.01 -11.97 -17.44
N PHE A 452 -11.21 -10.89 -17.28
CA PHE A 452 -11.61 -9.75 -16.47
C PHE A 452 -12.80 -9.00 -17.05
N LYS A 453 -12.81 -8.75 -18.37
CA LYS A 453 -13.97 -8.13 -19.03
C LYS A 453 -15.24 -8.90 -18.71
N THR A 454 -15.25 -10.20 -18.96
CA THR A 454 -16.40 -11.07 -18.68
C THR A 454 -16.80 -11.02 -17.20
N SER A 455 -15.84 -11.07 -16.28
CA SER A 455 -16.10 -11.06 -14.84
C SER A 455 -16.70 -9.74 -14.36
N ILE A 456 -16.23 -8.61 -14.89
CA ILE A 456 -16.73 -7.28 -14.55
C ILE A 456 -18.09 -7.06 -15.19
N ASP A 457 -18.31 -7.46 -16.45
CA ASP A 457 -19.62 -7.38 -17.12
C ASP A 457 -20.69 -8.16 -16.32
N GLN A 458 -20.37 -9.39 -15.87
CA GLN A 458 -21.26 -10.18 -15.00
C GLN A 458 -21.62 -9.44 -13.69
N TYR A 459 -20.66 -8.76 -13.07
CA TYR A 459 -20.95 -7.93 -11.89
C TYR A 459 -21.88 -6.77 -12.25
N LEU A 460 -21.59 -6.04 -13.34
CA LEU A 460 -22.38 -4.87 -13.75
C LEU A 460 -23.81 -5.23 -14.17
N GLU A 461 -24.06 -6.47 -14.62
CA GLU A 461 -25.41 -6.99 -14.91
C GLU A 461 -26.24 -7.21 -13.63
N THR A 462 -25.61 -7.30 -12.46
CA THR A 462 -26.30 -7.47 -11.16
C THR A 462 -26.80 -6.15 -10.57
N LEU A 463 -26.39 -5.02 -11.11
CA LEU A 463 -26.75 -3.66 -10.67
C LEU A 463 -27.96 -3.11 -11.44
#